data_1bfb027617e07c8544633f0fbbfd843a
#
_entry.id   1bfb027617e07c8544633f0fbbfd843a
#
_cell.length_a   1.000
_cell.length_b   1.000
_cell.length_c   1.000
_cell.angle_alpha   90.00
_cell.angle_beta   90.00
_cell.angle_gamma   90.00
#
_symmetry.space_group_name_H-M   'P 1'
#
loop_
_entity.id
_entity.type
_entity.pdbx_description
1 polymer ?
#
loop_
_entity_poly.entity_id
_entity_poly.type
_entity_poly.pdbx_seq_one_letter_code
_entity_poly.pdbx_strand_id
1 'polypeptide(L)'
;MKRYLLLSATAMIVVGAHAAAVMAPRFEVDPFWPKPLPNHWILGQTIGVSADAQDHIWIIHRVGSLEAGEQHATTTPPISQCCAPAPPVLEFDQEGNLIGHWGGPGAGYDWPESAHGITVDYKGNVWLGGNGRGPQGGRGAINGQDEESKPGDRVDSFHDNSILKFTQDGKFLLQIGKPAHSKGSNDIENVRLAAKTFVDPKTNELYVADGYGNHRVIVFDADTGRYKRHWGAYGHKPDDADLGRYDPNGPPAQQFRNPVHCAMLSNDDLLYVCDRVNDRIQVFHPDGTFVKEAFIEKQTLGSGSVWDIAFSHDPGQKFLYVADGENDRVHIVDRASLEVLTTFGEGGRQPGEFYGVHSIATDSKGNIYTTETYRGQRVQRFVYKGLAPVTSKDQRVLWPRKTK
;
A
#
# COMPACT_ATOMS: atom_id res chain seq x y z
N MET A 1 61.36 -23.37 60.85
CA MET A 1 59.96 -23.45 60.43
C MET A 1 59.73 -22.48 59.27
N LYS A 2 59.68 -22.96 58.01
CA LYS A 2 59.40 -22.13 56.83
C LYS A 2 57.89 -22.25 56.48
N ARG A 3 57.17 -21.14 56.56
CA ARG A 3 55.76 -21.05 56.15
C ARG A 3 55.70 -20.76 54.66
N TYR A 4 55.07 -21.66 53.87
CA TYR A 4 54.75 -21.44 52.47
C TYR A 4 53.32 -20.79 52.40
N LEU A 5 53.26 -19.61 51.86
CA LEU A 5 51.94 -18.97 51.46
C LEU A 5 51.57 -19.54 50.09
N LEU A 6 50.47 -20.23 50.03
CA LEU A 6 49.80 -20.55 48.74
C LEU A 6 48.92 -19.36 48.36
N LEU A 7 49.26 -18.69 47.26
CA LEU A 7 48.38 -17.76 46.58
C LEU A 7 47.46 -18.56 45.62
N SER A 8 46.18 -18.63 45.93
CA SER A 8 45.18 -19.15 45.00
C SER A 8 44.72 -18.02 44.07
N ALA A 9 45.08 -18.13 42.79
CA ALA A 9 44.60 -17.24 41.74
C ALA A 9 43.20 -17.72 41.27
N THR A 10 42.16 -16.99 41.61
CA THR A 10 40.78 -17.23 41.11
C THR A 10 40.69 -16.57 39.75
N ALA A 11 40.64 -17.37 38.68
CA ALA A 11 40.39 -16.89 37.33
C ALA A 11 38.87 -16.58 37.19
N MET A 12 38.51 -15.30 37.09
CA MET A 12 37.15 -14.89 36.70
C MET A 12 36.99 -15.15 35.19
N ILE A 13 36.15 -16.12 34.84
CA ILE A 13 35.68 -16.31 33.48
C ILE A 13 34.57 -15.29 33.24
N VAL A 14 34.87 -14.23 32.50
CA VAL A 14 33.88 -13.29 32.01
C VAL A 14 33.17 -13.95 30.81
N VAL A 15 32.03 -14.57 31.03
CA VAL A 15 31.16 -15.03 29.96
C VAL A 15 30.49 -13.77 29.37
N GLY A 16 31.07 -13.24 28.31
CA GLY A 16 30.45 -12.18 27.53
C GLY A 16 29.20 -12.72 26.86
N ALA A 17 28.01 -12.32 27.33
CA ALA A 17 26.77 -12.56 26.64
C ALA A 17 26.80 -11.75 25.33
N HIS A 18 27.10 -12.41 24.22
CA HIS A 18 26.91 -11.79 22.91
C HIS A 18 25.39 -11.68 22.69
N ALA A 19 24.87 -10.46 22.70
CA ALA A 19 23.49 -10.22 22.25
C ALA A 19 23.38 -10.76 20.81
N ALA A 20 22.38 -11.61 20.55
CA ALA A 20 22.14 -12.12 19.21
C ALA A 20 21.87 -10.93 18.27
N ALA A 21 22.55 -10.92 17.11
CA ALA A 21 22.36 -9.86 16.14
C ALA A 21 20.89 -9.82 15.68
N VAL A 22 20.30 -8.64 15.60
CA VAL A 22 18.98 -8.43 15.01
C VAL A 22 19.08 -8.80 13.53
N MET A 23 18.20 -9.70 13.08
CA MET A 23 18.17 -10.18 11.69
C MET A 23 16.97 -9.58 10.96
N ALA A 24 17.18 -9.11 9.73
CA ALA A 24 16.13 -8.59 8.87
C ALA A 24 16.25 -9.11 7.43
N PRO A 25 15.15 -9.15 6.67
CA PRO A 25 15.16 -9.46 5.25
C PRO A 25 16.10 -8.56 4.45
N ARG A 26 16.75 -9.15 3.45
CA ARG A 26 17.60 -8.45 2.47
C ARG A 26 16.99 -8.61 1.09
N PHE A 27 17.07 -7.56 0.30
CA PHE A 27 16.49 -7.51 -1.04
C PHE A 27 17.53 -7.08 -2.07
N GLU A 28 17.40 -7.65 -3.27
CA GLU A 28 18.15 -7.26 -4.47
C GLU A 28 17.17 -6.69 -5.49
N VAL A 29 17.41 -5.49 -5.98
CA VAL A 29 16.56 -4.91 -7.02
C VAL A 29 16.70 -5.71 -8.31
N ASP A 30 15.58 -5.98 -8.99
CA ASP A 30 15.59 -6.53 -10.34
C ASP A 30 15.35 -5.41 -11.36
N PRO A 31 16.42 -4.91 -12.01
CA PRO A 31 16.31 -3.80 -12.95
C PRO A 31 15.66 -4.18 -14.29
N PHE A 32 15.37 -5.47 -14.51
CA PHE A 32 14.83 -6.00 -15.76
C PHE A 32 13.39 -6.48 -15.63
N TRP A 33 12.76 -6.28 -14.49
CA TRP A 33 11.37 -6.61 -14.24
C TRP A 33 10.53 -5.33 -14.05
N PRO A 34 9.35 -5.21 -14.67
CA PRO A 34 8.78 -6.08 -15.71
C PRO A 34 9.49 -5.92 -17.05
N LYS A 35 9.21 -6.79 -18.00
CA LYS A 35 9.66 -6.64 -19.38
C LYS A 35 8.96 -5.45 -20.05
N PRO A 36 9.54 -4.88 -21.11
CA PRO A 36 8.92 -3.78 -21.85
C PRO A 36 7.49 -4.13 -22.30
N LEU A 37 6.58 -3.19 -22.14
CA LEU A 37 5.19 -3.34 -22.58
C LEU A 37 5.09 -3.35 -24.12
N PRO A 38 4.15 -4.11 -24.69
CA PRO A 38 3.90 -4.12 -26.14
C PRO A 38 3.22 -2.81 -26.60
N ASN A 39 3.03 -2.65 -27.91
CA ASN A 39 2.20 -1.62 -28.53
C ASN A 39 2.61 -0.18 -28.17
N HIS A 40 3.86 0.06 -27.82
CA HIS A 40 4.35 1.36 -27.31
C HIS A 40 3.57 1.85 -26.08
N TRP A 41 3.00 0.93 -25.30
CA TRP A 41 2.28 1.25 -24.08
C TRP A 41 3.22 1.79 -23.01
N ILE A 42 2.70 2.79 -22.26
CA ILE A 42 3.35 3.35 -21.09
C ILE A 42 2.36 3.39 -19.91
N LEU A 43 2.93 3.38 -18.72
CA LEU A 43 2.17 3.50 -17.47
C LEU A 43 2.02 4.97 -17.10
N GLY A 44 0.84 5.34 -16.61
CA GLY A 44 0.63 6.54 -15.80
C GLY A 44 0.99 6.28 -14.33
N GLN A 45 0.49 7.14 -13.43
CA GLN A 45 0.63 6.94 -11.99
C GLN A 45 0.18 5.53 -11.60
N THR A 46 1.11 4.69 -11.17
CA THR A 46 0.83 3.31 -10.80
C THR A 46 0.58 3.26 -9.30
N ILE A 47 -0.71 3.04 -8.93
CA ILE A 47 -1.18 3.31 -7.57
C ILE A 47 -1.61 2.07 -6.79
N GLY A 48 -1.55 0.89 -7.38
CA GLY A 48 -1.91 -0.33 -6.70
C GLY A 48 -1.16 -1.53 -7.24
N VAL A 49 -0.81 -2.46 -6.35
CA VAL A 49 -0.22 -3.75 -6.67
C VAL A 49 -0.81 -4.84 -5.79
N SER A 50 -1.03 -6.01 -6.37
CA SER A 50 -1.44 -7.23 -5.68
C SER A 50 -0.74 -8.43 -6.28
N ALA A 51 -0.39 -9.43 -5.47
CA ALA A 51 0.01 -10.75 -5.93
C ALA A 51 -1.17 -11.71 -5.75
N ASP A 52 -1.41 -12.58 -6.72
CA ASP A 52 -2.42 -13.64 -6.62
C ASP A 52 -1.83 -14.97 -6.14
N ALA A 53 -2.67 -15.99 -6.04
CA ALA A 53 -2.28 -17.32 -5.57
C ALA A 53 -1.32 -18.07 -6.54
N GLN A 54 -1.18 -17.60 -7.77
CA GLN A 54 -0.26 -18.10 -8.79
C GLN A 54 1.05 -17.31 -8.84
N ASP A 55 1.21 -16.33 -7.92
CA ASP A 55 2.29 -15.35 -7.93
C ASP A 55 2.30 -14.46 -9.19
N HIS A 56 1.15 -14.28 -9.84
CA HIS A 56 1.01 -13.24 -10.85
C HIS A 56 0.88 -11.89 -10.16
N ILE A 57 1.45 -10.87 -10.78
CA ILE A 57 1.50 -9.53 -10.23
C ILE A 57 0.54 -8.64 -11.00
N TRP A 58 -0.45 -8.18 -10.27
CA TRP A 58 -1.50 -7.30 -10.77
C TRP A 58 -1.21 -5.87 -10.39
N ILE A 59 -1.30 -4.96 -11.35
CA ILE A 59 -1.19 -3.53 -11.09
C ILE A 59 -2.39 -2.77 -11.65
N ILE A 60 -2.64 -1.61 -11.06
CA ILE A 60 -3.56 -0.63 -11.62
C ILE A 60 -2.86 0.72 -11.73
N HIS A 61 -3.06 1.41 -12.86
CA HIS A 61 -2.53 2.75 -13.05
C HIS A 61 -3.60 3.71 -13.57
N ARG A 62 -3.35 5.00 -13.42
CA ARG A 62 -4.23 6.08 -13.86
C ARG A 62 -3.88 6.51 -15.27
N VAL A 63 -4.66 6.06 -16.24
CA VAL A 63 -4.52 6.45 -17.66
C VAL A 63 -4.58 7.97 -17.83
N GLY A 64 -5.52 8.63 -17.14
CA GLY A 64 -5.72 10.08 -17.20
C GLY A 64 -4.59 10.93 -16.59
N SER A 65 -3.57 10.31 -15.97
CA SER A 65 -2.41 11.02 -15.43
C SER A 65 -1.27 11.23 -16.45
N LEU A 66 -1.38 10.63 -17.63
CA LEU A 66 -0.40 10.80 -18.71
C LEU A 66 -0.51 12.19 -19.32
N GLU A 67 0.63 12.81 -19.54
CA GLU A 67 0.72 14.11 -20.22
C GLU A 67 0.43 13.97 -21.73
N ALA A 68 0.08 15.07 -22.38
CA ALA A 68 -0.23 15.06 -23.84
C ALA A 68 0.92 14.48 -24.67
N GLY A 69 2.18 14.79 -24.32
CA GLY A 69 3.37 14.26 -24.98
C GLY A 69 3.55 12.74 -24.86
N GLU A 70 2.95 12.15 -23.85
CA GLU A 70 3.00 10.71 -23.57
C GLU A 70 1.88 9.93 -24.30
N GLN A 71 1.04 10.62 -25.10
CA GLN A 71 -0.12 10.04 -25.79
C GLN A 71 -0.15 10.36 -27.29
N HIS A 72 0.95 10.78 -27.87
CA HIS A 72 1.04 11.23 -29.26
C HIS A 72 0.64 10.17 -30.30
N ALA A 73 0.79 8.88 -29.97
CA ALA A 73 0.37 7.80 -30.87
C ALA A 73 -1.15 7.64 -30.97
N THR A 74 -1.92 8.24 -30.03
CA THR A 74 -3.39 8.10 -29.99
C THR A 74 -4.13 9.28 -30.60
N THR A 75 -3.43 10.33 -31.05
CA THR A 75 -4.04 11.48 -31.72
C THR A 75 -4.50 11.14 -33.14
N THR A 76 -5.42 11.92 -33.71
CA THR A 76 -5.88 11.73 -35.07
C THR A 76 -5.62 12.99 -35.90
N PRO A 77 -4.66 12.98 -36.86
CA PRO A 77 -3.70 11.90 -37.11
C PRO A 77 -2.67 11.76 -35.99
N PRO A 78 -1.98 10.60 -35.86
CA PRO A 78 -0.93 10.41 -34.88
C PRO A 78 0.22 11.41 -35.06
N ILE A 79 0.63 12.07 -33.96
CA ILE A 79 1.76 13.01 -33.97
C ILE A 79 3.09 12.25 -34.05
N SER A 80 3.17 11.07 -33.41
CA SER A 80 4.37 10.21 -33.43
C SER A 80 3.98 8.73 -33.23
N GLN A 81 4.97 7.83 -33.36
CA GLN A 81 4.79 6.39 -33.10
C GLN A 81 4.69 6.05 -31.61
N CYS A 82 5.30 6.82 -30.75
CA CYS A 82 5.24 6.70 -29.29
C CYS A 82 4.46 7.88 -28.71
N CYS A 83 3.66 7.70 -27.69
CA CYS A 83 3.34 6.49 -26.96
C CYS A 83 1.82 6.36 -26.86
N ALA A 84 1.34 5.23 -26.37
CA ALA A 84 -0.07 5.01 -26.07
C ALA A 84 -0.23 4.61 -24.59
N PRO A 85 -1.33 5.02 -23.92
CA PRO A 85 -1.64 4.54 -22.58
C PRO A 85 -1.83 3.02 -22.58
N ALA A 86 -1.25 2.33 -21.61
CA ALA A 86 -1.62 0.94 -21.34
C ALA A 86 -3.08 0.86 -20.85
N PRO A 87 -3.78 -0.29 -21.00
CA PRO A 87 -5.03 -0.53 -20.28
C PRO A 87 -4.86 -0.36 -18.77
N PRO A 88 -5.89 0.11 -18.02
CA PRO A 88 -5.73 0.46 -16.61
C PRO A 88 -5.25 -0.67 -15.70
N VAL A 89 -5.67 -1.92 -15.94
CA VAL A 89 -5.29 -3.11 -15.18
C VAL A 89 -4.35 -3.96 -16.03
N LEU A 90 -3.22 -4.33 -15.46
CA LEU A 90 -2.22 -5.19 -16.09
C LEU A 90 -1.87 -6.34 -15.16
N GLU A 91 -1.67 -7.53 -15.74
CA GLU A 91 -1.24 -8.75 -15.09
C GLU A 91 0.09 -9.21 -15.67
N PHE A 92 1.05 -9.49 -14.77
CA PHE A 92 2.37 -9.99 -15.14
C PHE A 92 2.62 -11.35 -14.52
N ASP A 93 3.32 -12.24 -15.26
CA ASP A 93 3.88 -13.44 -14.67
C ASP A 93 5.12 -13.12 -13.82
N GLN A 94 5.67 -14.15 -13.15
CA GLN A 94 6.86 -14.00 -12.31
C GLN A 94 8.11 -13.55 -13.11
N GLU A 95 8.19 -13.90 -14.41
CA GLU A 95 9.26 -13.49 -15.31
C GLU A 95 9.10 -12.06 -15.84
N GLY A 96 7.97 -11.40 -15.51
CA GLY A 96 7.64 -10.02 -15.91
C GLY A 96 7.04 -9.90 -17.30
N ASN A 97 6.58 -10.99 -17.90
CA ASN A 97 5.79 -10.93 -19.13
C ASN A 97 4.39 -10.42 -18.82
N LEU A 98 3.89 -9.52 -19.66
CA LEU A 98 2.48 -9.13 -19.62
C LEU A 98 1.63 -10.30 -20.14
N ILE A 99 0.73 -10.83 -19.30
CA ILE A 99 -0.12 -11.98 -19.60
C ILE A 99 -1.61 -11.63 -19.63
N GLY A 100 -2.01 -10.53 -18.99
CA GLY A 100 -3.39 -10.05 -18.98
C GLY A 100 -3.46 -8.54 -18.94
N HIS A 101 -4.53 -7.96 -19.55
CA HIS A 101 -4.78 -6.53 -19.50
C HIS A 101 -6.24 -6.21 -19.80
N TRP A 102 -6.84 -5.29 -19.06
CA TRP A 102 -8.22 -4.85 -19.25
C TRP A 102 -8.53 -3.57 -18.46
N GLY A 103 -9.77 -3.13 -18.47
CA GLY A 103 -10.29 -2.04 -17.65
C GLY A 103 -10.74 -0.84 -18.45
N GLY A 104 -11.37 0.08 -17.75
CA GLY A 104 -12.02 1.26 -18.30
C GLY A 104 -13.53 1.21 -18.21
N PRO A 105 -14.23 2.27 -18.65
CA PRO A 105 -15.68 2.33 -18.63
C PRO A 105 -16.33 1.17 -19.37
N GLY A 106 -17.43 0.64 -18.83
CA GLY A 106 -18.18 -0.47 -19.41
C GLY A 106 -19.64 -0.48 -18.98
N ALA A 107 -20.40 -1.46 -19.44
CA ALA A 107 -21.81 -1.56 -19.14
C ALA A 107 -22.07 -2.15 -17.75
N GLY A 108 -22.95 -1.55 -16.99
CA GLY A 108 -23.46 -2.08 -15.72
C GLY A 108 -22.65 -1.72 -14.48
N TYR A 109 -21.61 -0.92 -14.61
CA TYR A 109 -20.81 -0.42 -13.50
C TYR A 109 -20.28 1.00 -13.78
N ASP A 110 -19.90 1.68 -12.71
CA ASP A 110 -19.30 3.02 -12.77
C ASP A 110 -17.78 2.91 -12.56
N TRP A 111 -17.03 3.00 -13.68
CA TRP A 111 -15.56 2.98 -13.60
C TRP A 111 -15.05 4.24 -12.89
N PRO A 112 -14.11 4.12 -11.92
CA PRO A 112 -13.64 5.27 -11.17
C PRO A 112 -12.91 6.30 -12.06
N GLU A 113 -13.16 7.58 -11.80
CA GLU A 113 -12.43 8.68 -12.46
C GLU A 113 -10.94 8.64 -12.18
N SER A 114 -10.59 8.28 -10.93
CA SER A 114 -9.22 8.13 -10.47
C SER A 114 -9.10 6.80 -9.74
N ALA A 115 -8.80 5.72 -10.47
CA ALA A 115 -8.63 4.41 -9.89
C ALA A 115 -7.62 4.43 -8.74
N HIS A 116 -7.91 3.65 -7.67
CA HIS A 116 -7.04 3.57 -6.51
C HIS A 116 -7.15 2.21 -5.84
N GLY A 117 -5.99 1.60 -5.60
CA GLY A 117 -5.87 0.26 -5.05
C GLY A 117 -6.34 -0.84 -6.01
N ILE A 118 -5.71 -1.98 -5.92
CA ILE A 118 -6.13 -3.24 -6.56
C ILE A 118 -5.86 -4.37 -5.58
N THR A 119 -6.79 -5.32 -5.50
CA THR A 119 -6.64 -6.53 -4.70
C THR A 119 -7.16 -7.71 -5.48
N VAL A 120 -6.38 -8.78 -5.57
CA VAL A 120 -6.86 -10.06 -6.05
C VAL A 120 -7.16 -10.92 -4.84
N ASP A 121 -8.41 -11.34 -4.69
CA ASP A 121 -8.84 -12.14 -3.54
C ASP A 121 -8.49 -13.63 -3.70
N TYR A 122 -8.66 -14.39 -2.63
CA TYR A 122 -8.37 -15.83 -2.59
C TYR A 122 -9.23 -16.67 -3.55
N LYS A 123 -10.32 -16.11 -4.09
CA LYS A 123 -11.17 -16.72 -5.13
C LYS A 123 -10.74 -16.31 -6.55
N GLY A 124 -9.72 -15.46 -6.68
CA GLY A 124 -9.27 -14.91 -7.94
C GLY A 124 -10.12 -13.73 -8.45
N ASN A 125 -10.95 -13.10 -7.61
CA ASN A 125 -11.65 -11.89 -8.06
C ASN A 125 -10.77 -10.67 -7.84
N VAL A 126 -10.91 -9.70 -8.74
CA VAL A 126 -10.19 -8.42 -8.71
C VAL A 126 -11.08 -7.33 -8.17
N TRP A 127 -10.62 -6.67 -7.11
CA TRP A 127 -11.31 -5.59 -6.44
C TRP A 127 -10.62 -4.25 -6.69
N LEU A 128 -11.39 -3.23 -7.01
CA LEU A 128 -10.92 -1.89 -7.32
C LEU A 128 -11.69 -0.85 -6.51
N GLY A 129 -10.99 0.20 -6.08
CA GLY A 129 -11.59 1.43 -5.56
C GLY A 129 -11.21 2.63 -6.42
N GLY A 130 -11.59 3.81 -5.96
CA GLY A 130 -11.23 5.07 -6.60
C GLY A 130 -11.21 6.24 -5.65
N ASN A 131 -10.47 7.30 -6.01
CA ASN A 131 -10.41 8.54 -5.26
C ASN A 131 -10.60 9.80 -6.12
N GLY A 132 -11.33 9.67 -7.23
CA GLY A 132 -11.72 10.78 -8.09
C GLY A 132 -12.75 11.69 -7.43
N ARG A 133 -12.50 12.99 -7.49
CA ARG A 133 -13.28 14.02 -6.79
C ARG A 133 -14.35 14.67 -7.64
N GLY A 134 -14.52 14.23 -8.90
CA GLY A 134 -15.49 14.81 -9.85
C GLY A 134 -15.00 16.10 -10.52
N PRO A 135 -15.78 16.65 -11.45
CA PRO A 135 -15.38 17.79 -12.26
C PRO A 135 -15.10 19.07 -11.46
N GLN A 136 -15.65 19.20 -10.27
CA GLN A 136 -15.45 20.34 -9.37
C GLN A 136 -14.29 20.15 -8.39
N GLY A 137 -13.78 18.93 -8.23
CA GLY A 137 -12.78 18.58 -7.25
C GLY A 137 -11.32 18.78 -7.68
N GLY A 138 -11.07 19.41 -8.81
CA GLY A 138 -9.71 19.59 -9.34
C GLY A 138 -9.03 18.26 -9.65
N ARG A 139 -8.23 18.22 -10.70
CA ARG A 139 -7.37 17.07 -11.01
C ARG A 139 -6.60 16.69 -9.76
N GLY A 140 -6.59 15.41 -9.39
CA GLY A 140 -5.69 14.90 -8.38
C GLY A 140 -4.33 15.54 -8.62
N ALA A 141 -3.88 16.31 -7.65
CA ALA A 141 -2.83 17.30 -7.89
C ALA A 141 -1.58 16.60 -8.44
N ILE A 142 -1.20 16.95 -9.65
CA ILE A 142 0.09 16.60 -10.26
C ILE A 142 1.26 17.09 -9.40
N ASN A 143 0.99 17.86 -8.34
CA ASN A 143 1.94 18.55 -7.48
C ASN A 143 2.01 18.02 -6.03
N GLY A 144 1.57 16.80 -5.76
CA GLY A 144 1.84 16.15 -4.45
C GLY A 144 1.14 16.79 -3.23
N GLN A 145 0.18 17.66 -3.45
CA GLN A 145 -0.71 18.13 -2.38
C GLN A 145 -2.04 17.45 -2.58
N ASP A 146 -2.30 16.40 -1.79
CA ASP A 146 -3.65 15.96 -1.52
C ASP A 146 -4.35 17.16 -0.89
N GLU A 147 -5.15 17.91 -1.67
CA GLU A 147 -5.96 18.98 -1.09
C GLU A 147 -6.89 18.32 -0.07
N GLU A 148 -6.67 18.63 1.21
CA GLU A 148 -7.60 18.31 2.28
C GLU A 148 -8.98 18.80 1.83
N SER A 149 -9.98 17.92 1.87
CA SER A 149 -11.36 18.31 1.61
C SER A 149 -11.74 19.45 2.56
N LYS A 150 -12.01 20.63 2.01
CA LYS A 150 -12.38 21.80 2.81
C LYS A 150 -13.64 21.50 3.63
N PRO A 151 -13.69 21.91 4.90
CA PRO A 151 -14.90 21.84 5.70
C PRO A 151 -16.07 22.52 4.94
N GLY A 152 -17.13 21.77 4.65
CA GLY A 152 -18.31 22.27 3.92
C GLY A 152 -18.47 21.75 2.49
N ASP A 153 -17.50 21.01 1.93
CA ASP A 153 -17.72 20.29 0.67
C ASP A 153 -18.73 19.17 0.91
N ARG A 154 -19.93 19.42 0.45
CA ARG A 154 -21.06 18.49 0.63
C ARG A 154 -20.78 17.20 -0.15
N VAL A 155 -21.24 16.14 0.43
CA VAL A 155 -21.30 14.74 0.04
C VAL A 155 -21.43 14.47 -1.47
N ASP A 156 -22.04 15.36 -2.22
CA ASP A 156 -22.36 15.16 -3.64
C ASP A 156 -21.26 15.57 -4.62
N SER A 157 -20.12 16.06 -4.13
CA SER A 157 -19.03 16.56 -4.98
C SER A 157 -17.99 15.51 -5.36
N PHE A 158 -17.95 14.36 -4.66
CA PHE A 158 -16.98 13.28 -4.92
C PHE A 158 -17.60 12.19 -5.78
N HIS A 159 -16.93 11.87 -6.89
CA HIS A 159 -17.45 10.89 -7.84
C HIS A 159 -17.21 9.44 -7.36
N ASP A 160 -16.01 9.10 -6.92
CA ASP A 160 -15.62 7.71 -6.68
C ASP A 160 -16.08 7.21 -5.30
N ASN A 161 -17.38 6.92 -5.18
CA ASN A 161 -18.03 6.46 -3.94
C ASN A 161 -18.41 4.98 -4.00
N SER A 162 -17.69 4.18 -4.79
CA SER A 162 -17.98 2.77 -4.98
C SER A 162 -16.72 1.90 -4.98
N ILE A 163 -16.94 0.60 -4.72
CA ILE A 163 -15.98 -0.48 -4.91
C ILE A 163 -16.52 -1.39 -6.01
N LEU A 164 -15.63 -1.82 -6.90
CA LEU A 164 -15.96 -2.70 -8.03
C LEU A 164 -15.28 -4.06 -7.85
N LYS A 165 -15.97 -5.12 -8.23
CA LYS A 165 -15.49 -6.51 -8.27
C LYS A 165 -15.56 -7.05 -9.67
N PHE A 166 -14.49 -7.68 -10.13
CA PHE A 166 -14.37 -8.31 -11.45
C PHE A 166 -13.79 -9.71 -11.33
N THR A 167 -13.95 -10.51 -12.38
CA THR A 167 -13.11 -11.69 -12.62
C THR A 167 -11.72 -11.27 -13.11
N GLN A 168 -10.75 -12.19 -13.16
CA GLN A 168 -9.40 -11.91 -13.67
C GLN A 168 -9.40 -11.49 -15.14
N ASP A 169 -10.33 -11.96 -15.94
CA ASP A 169 -10.52 -11.55 -17.35
C ASP A 169 -11.33 -10.25 -17.53
N GLY A 170 -11.64 -9.55 -16.44
CA GLY A 170 -12.28 -8.23 -16.47
C GLY A 170 -13.82 -8.26 -16.60
N LYS A 171 -14.47 -9.41 -16.38
CA LYS A 171 -15.93 -9.47 -16.36
C LYS A 171 -16.46 -8.88 -15.04
N PHE A 172 -17.35 -7.90 -15.14
CA PHE A 172 -18.00 -7.27 -13.99
C PHE A 172 -18.84 -8.26 -13.17
N LEU A 173 -18.73 -8.21 -11.85
CA LEU A 173 -19.44 -9.08 -10.91
C LEU A 173 -20.30 -8.32 -9.91
N LEU A 174 -19.79 -7.23 -9.31
CA LEU A 174 -20.46 -6.52 -8.23
C LEU A 174 -19.95 -5.08 -8.13
N GLN A 175 -20.86 -4.16 -7.80
CA GLN A 175 -20.56 -2.81 -7.34
C GLN A 175 -21.18 -2.59 -5.97
N ILE A 176 -20.39 -2.06 -5.03
CA ILE A 176 -20.83 -1.60 -3.70
C ILE A 176 -20.77 -0.07 -3.70
N GLY A 177 -21.87 0.57 -3.39
CA GLY A 177 -21.98 2.03 -3.44
C GLY A 177 -22.30 2.58 -4.82
N LYS A 178 -22.49 3.90 -4.89
CA LYS A 178 -22.85 4.65 -6.10
C LYS A 178 -22.08 5.96 -6.17
N PRO A 179 -21.67 6.41 -7.39
CA PRO A 179 -21.03 7.70 -7.56
C PRO A 179 -21.82 8.85 -6.94
N ALA A 180 -21.13 9.76 -6.27
CA ALA A 180 -21.68 10.97 -5.64
C ALA A 180 -22.84 10.76 -4.63
N HIS A 181 -22.89 9.60 -3.96
CA HIS A 181 -23.99 9.27 -3.04
C HIS A 181 -23.56 9.07 -1.57
N SER A 182 -22.29 9.20 -1.24
CA SER A 182 -21.86 9.02 0.15
C SER A 182 -22.39 10.12 1.09
N LYS A 183 -22.77 9.74 2.28
CA LYS A 183 -23.27 10.60 3.37
C LYS A 183 -22.25 10.75 4.51
N GLY A 184 -20.95 10.45 4.25
CA GLY A 184 -19.87 10.52 5.23
C GLY A 184 -19.54 9.20 5.89
N SER A 185 -18.71 9.25 6.94
CA SER A 185 -18.10 8.09 7.58
C SER A 185 -19.07 7.12 8.27
N ASN A 186 -20.33 7.49 8.43
CA ASN A 186 -21.36 6.62 9.00
C ASN A 186 -22.38 6.11 7.96
N ASP A 187 -22.14 6.33 6.66
CA ASP A 187 -22.92 5.76 5.57
C ASP A 187 -22.63 4.25 5.46
N ILE A 188 -23.64 3.41 5.48
CA ILE A 188 -23.51 1.95 5.41
C ILE A 188 -23.71 1.39 3.99
N GLU A 189 -24.11 2.23 3.04
CA GLU A 189 -24.40 1.86 1.66
C GLU A 189 -23.28 2.23 0.71
N ASN A 190 -22.59 3.36 0.99
CA ASN A 190 -21.58 3.93 0.10
C ASN A 190 -20.25 4.10 0.84
N VAL A 191 -19.15 3.92 0.12
CA VAL A 191 -17.81 4.37 0.51
C VAL A 191 -17.61 5.81 0.03
N ARG A 192 -16.49 6.43 0.40
CA ARG A 192 -16.14 7.76 -0.07
C ARG A 192 -14.65 7.85 -0.34
N LEU A 193 -14.27 7.71 -1.61
CA LEU A 193 -12.87 7.76 -2.04
C LEU A 193 -12.04 6.67 -1.34
N ALA A 194 -12.44 5.41 -1.51
CA ALA A 194 -11.78 4.27 -0.88
C ALA A 194 -10.36 4.05 -1.41
N ALA A 195 -9.43 3.76 -0.51
CA ALA A 195 -8.02 3.62 -0.86
C ALA A 195 -7.64 2.18 -1.25
N LYS A 196 -7.92 1.21 -0.41
CA LYS A 196 -7.52 -0.19 -0.63
C LYS A 196 -8.53 -1.15 -0.02
N THR A 197 -8.58 -2.36 -0.56
CA THR A 197 -9.43 -3.45 -0.09
C THR A 197 -8.58 -4.65 0.33
N PHE A 198 -9.17 -5.53 1.14
CA PHE A 198 -8.64 -6.85 1.47
C PHE A 198 -9.82 -7.79 1.72
N VAL A 199 -9.74 -9.04 1.23
CA VAL A 199 -10.76 -10.07 1.50
C VAL A 199 -10.17 -11.15 2.37
N ASP A 200 -10.78 -11.37 3.54
CA ASP A 200 -10.39 -12.45 4.44
C ASP A 200 -10.81 -13.82 3.87
N PRO A 201 -9.86 -14.73 3.61
CA PRO A 201 -10.17 -16.06 3.09
C PRO A 201 -10.92 -16.97 4.09
N LYS A 202 -10.89 -16.66 5.39
CA LYS A 202 -11.55 -17.45 6.42
C LYS A 202 -13.03 -17.12 6.55
N THR A 203 -13.37 -15.83 6.47
CA THR A 203 -14.74 -15.34 6.74
C THR A 203 -15.44 -14.81 5.49
N ASN A 204 -14.72 -14.66 4.38
CA ASN A 204 -15.18 -14.01 3.14
C ASN A 204 -15.66 -12.58 3.38
N GLU A 205 -15.02 -11.87 4.30
CA GLU A 205 -15.29 -10.46 4.59
C GLU A 205 -14.36 -9.55 3.80
N LEU A 206 -14.95 -8.55 3.17
CA LEU A 206 -14.25 -7.48 2.46
C LEU A 206 -14.01 -6.31 3.42
N TYR A 207 -12.76 -6.09 3.79
CA TYR A 207 -12.30 -4.91 4.53
C TYR A 207 -11.92 -3.82 3.55
N VAL A 208 -12.42 -2.61 3.77
CA VAL A 208 -12.15 -1.45 2.94
C VAL A 208 -11.53 -0.35 3.79
N ALA A 209 -10.35 0.11 3.42
CA ALA A 209 -9.77 1.35 3.91
C ALA A 209 -10.47 2.51 3.23
N ASP A 210 -11.51 3.03 3.85
CA ASP A 210 -12.39 4.06 3.31
C ASP A 210 -11.97 5.42 3.86
N GLY A 211 -10.90 6.00 3.25
CA GLY A 211 -10.13 7.01 3.95
C GLY A 211 -9.87 8.34 3.26
N TYR A 212 -9.93 8.49 1.93
CA TYR A 212 -9.70 9.79 1.30
C TYR A 212 -10.84 10.78 1.47
N GLY A 213 -12.05 10.27 1.70
CA GLY A 213 -13.23 11.08 1.97
C GLY A 213 -13.91 10.78 3.29
N ASN A 214 -13.68 9.59 3.86
CA ASN A 214 -14.16 9.12 5.14
C ASN A 214 -12.99 8.84 6.11
N HIS A 215 -13.29 8.51 7.38
CA HIS A 215 -12.31 8.28 8.45
C HIS A 215 -12.48 6.90 9.07
N ARG A 216 -12.54 5.82 8.25
CA ARG A 216 -12.94 4.50 8.76
C ARG A 216 -12.32 3.31 8.03
N VAL A 217 -12.38 2.17 8.70
CA VAL A 217 -12.46 0.86 8.06
C VAL A 217 -13.92 0.45 7.99
N ILE A 218 -14.39 -0.01 6.84
CA ILE A 218 -15.74 -0.57 6.68
C ILE A 218 -15.67 -1.98 6.12
N VAL A 219 -16.56 -2.85 6.58
CA VAL A 219 -16.57 -4.27 6.26
C VAL A 219 -17.88 -4.66 5.60
N PHE A 220 -17.75 -5.36 4.48
CA PHE A 220 -18.87 -5.93 3.73
C PHE A 220 -18.71 -7.45 3.59
N ASP A 221 -19.78 -8.12 3.22
CA ASP A 221 -19.74 -9.47 2.70
C ASP A 221 -19.23 -9.44 1.26
N ALA A 222 -18.17 -10.19 0.96
CA ALA A 222 -17.48 -10.12 -0.33
C ALA A 222 -18.26 -10.75 -1.51
N ASP A 223 -19.29 -11.55 -1.25
CA ASP A 223 -20.12 -12.12 -2.32
C ASP A 223 -21.35 -11.26 -2.65
N THR A 224 -21.92 -10.62 -1.61
CA THR A 224 -23.21 -9.91 -1.75
C THR A 224 -23.10 -8.39 -1.66
N GLY A 225 -21.95 -7.86 -1.18
CA GLY A 225 -21.79 -6.43 -0.91
C GLY A 225 -22.57 -5.94 0.31
N ARG A 226 -23.15 -6.84 1.11
CA ARG A 226 -23.94 -6.45 2.28
C ARG A 226 -23.04 -5.93 3.39
N TYR A 227 -23.37 -4.76 3.94
CA TYR A 227 -22.72 -4.16 5.09
C TYR A 227 -22.69 -5.09 6.31
N LYS A 228 -21.60 -5.09 7.05
CA LYS A 228 -21.41 -5.82 8.31
C LYS A 228 -21.12 -4.91 9.50
N ARG A 229 -20.07 -4.09 9.42
CA ARG A 229 -19.62 -3.17 10.49
C ARG A 229 -18.64 -2.13 9.97
N HIS A 230 -18.38 -1.10 10.74
CA HIS A 230 -17.31 -0.13 10.50
C HIS A 230 -16.85 0.49 11.82
N TRP A 231 -15.66 1.05 11.81
CA TRP A 231 -15.08 1.78 12.94
C TRP A 231 -14.02 2.78 12.49
N GLY A 232 -13.76 3.78 13.35
CA GLY A 232 -12.67 4.75 13.24
C GLY A 232 -11.47 4.38 14.08
N ALA A 233 -10.57 5.33 14.31
CA ALA A 233 -9.40 5.12 15.15
C ALA A 233 -9.80 4.63 16.55
N TYR A 234 -8.97 3.78 17.16
CA TYR A 234 -9.17 3.15 18.47
C TYR A 234 -10.47 2.34 18.60
N GLY A 235 -11.11 1.97 17.49
CA GLY A 235 -12.40 1.29 17.49
C GLY A 235 -13.60 2.20 17.78
N HIS A 236 -13.38 3.52 17.84
CA HIS A 236 -14.43 4.49 18.07
C HIS A 236 -15.38 4.61 16.87
N LYS A 237 -16.57 5.13 17.11
CA LYS A 237 -17.45 5.55 16.01
C LYS A 237 -16.72 6.64 15.19
N PRO A 238 -16.67 6.53 13.84
CA PRO A 238 -16.06 7.56 13.02
C PRO A 238 -16.72 8.93 13.19
N ASP A 239 -15.90 9.97 13.16
CA ASP A 239 -16.30 11.36 13.18
C ASP A 239 -15.69 12.07 11.95
N ASP A 240 -16.48 12.87 11.26
CA ASP A 240 -16.08 13.64 10.07
C ASP A 240 -15.59 15.05 10.43
N ALA A 241 -15.29 15.31 11.69
CA ALA A 241 -14.73 16.59 12.12
C ALA A 241 -13.32 16.80 11.55
N ASP A 242 -13.05 18.02 11.13
CA ASP A 242 -11.72 18.43 10.66
C ASP A 242 -10.71 18.34 11.82
N LEU A 243 -9.65 17.56 11.61
CA LEU A 243 -8.54 17.42 12.57
C LEU A 243 -7.47 18.51 12.42
N GLY A 244 -7.61 19.42 11.46
CA GLY A 244 -6.57 20.41 11.14
C GLY A 244 -5.28 19.78 10.65
N ARG A 245 -4.17 20.49 10.69
CA ARG A 245 -2.86 19.98 10.29
C ARG A 245 -2.30 18.96 11.29
N TYR A 246 -1.55 17.98 10.80
CA TYR A 246 -0.82 17.07 11.67
C TYR A 246 0.26 17.79 12.46
N ASP A 247 0.30 17.54 13.77
CA ASP A 247 1.36 18.00 14.67
C ASP A 247 2.07 16.78 15.28
N PRO A 248 3.31 16.49 14.89
CA PRO A 248 4.05 15.35 15.38
C PRO A 248 4.39 15.45 16.89
N ASN A 249 4.33 16.64 17.48
CA ASN A 249 4.58 16.86 18.90
C ASN A 249 3.30 16.94 19.74
N GLY A 250 2.15 16.94 19.07
CA GLY A 250 0.84 16.91 19.71
C GLY A 250 0.47 15.53 20.27
N PRO A 251 -0.65 15.47 21.02
CA PRO A 251 -1.20 14.17 21.44
C PRO A 251 -1.68 13.37 20.22
N PRO A 252 -1.68 12.02 20.30
CA PRO A 252 -2.22 11.17 19.24
C PRO A 252 -3.68 11.54 18.93
N ALA A 253 -3.98 11.76 17.64
CA ALA A 253 -5.33 12.06 17.19
C ALA A 253 -6.28 10.89 17.50
N GLN A 254 -7.47 11.20 18.03
CA GLN A 254 -8.46 10.19 18.42
C GLN A 254 -9.33 9.71 17.25
N GLN A 255 -9.15 10.28 16.08
CA GLN A 255 -9.73 9.86 14.81
C GLN A 255 -8.63 9.53 13.81
N PHE A 256 -8.95 8.73 12.79
CA PHE A 256 -8.10 8.59 11.61
C PHE A 256 -8.02 9.91 10.87
N ARG A 257 -6.86 10.21 10.33
CA ARG A 257 -6.68 11.34 9.42
C ARG A 257 -6.79 10.84 7.96
N ASN A 258 -7.26 11.70 7.07
CA ASN A 258 -7.34 11.34 5.65
C ASN A 258 -5.93 11.24 5.02
N PRO A 259 -5.64 10.12 4.33
CA PRO A 259 -6.52 8.96 4.19
C PRO A 259 -6.24 7.85 5.21
N VAL A 260 -7.27 7.06 5.55
CA VAL A 260 -7.08 5.66 5.96
C VAL A 260 -6.71 4.89 4.71
N HIS A 261 -5.43 4.50 4.57
CA HIS A 261 -4.88 4.14 3.27
C HIS A 261 -4.77 2.63 3.00
N CYS A 262 -4.65 1.83 4.03
CA CYS A 262 -4.71 0.37 3.96
C CYS A 262 -5.42 -0.25 5.16
N ALA A 263 -5.94 -1.47 4.98
CA ALA A 263 -6.46 -2.32 6.04
C ALA A 263 -6.19 -3.78 5.66
N MET A 264 -5.18 -4.41 6.28
CA MET A 264 -4.67 -5.73 5.90
C MET A 264 -4.71 -6.67 7.10
N LEU A 265 -5.32 -7.85 6.93
CA LEU A 265 -5.42 -8.87 7.97
C LEU A 265 -4.23 -9.82 7.91
N SER A 266 -3.62 -10.08 9.05
CA SER A 266 -2.56 -11.08 9.21
C SER A 266 -3.10 -12.49 9.41
N ASN A 267 -2.23 -13.51 9.30
CA ASN A 267 -2.59 -14.93 9.45
C ASN A 267 -3.12 -15.28 10.85
N ASP A 268 -2.75 -14.48 11.86
CA ASP A 268 -3.19 -14.60 13.25
C ASP A 268 -4.36 -13.66 13.61
N ASP A 269 -5.13 -13.26 12.58
CA ASP A 269 -6.37 -12.51 12.71
C ASP A 269 -6.22 -11.14 13.40
N LEU A 270 -5.12 -10.42 13.08
CA LEU A 270 -4.93 -9.02 13.46
C LEU A 270 -5.00 -8.13 12.23
N LEU A 271 -5.85 -7.12 12.27
CA LEU A 271 -6.01 -6.14 11.19
C LEU A 271 -5.09 -4.94 11.41
N TYR A 272 -4.19 -4.70 10.46
CA TYR A 272 -3.27 -3.57 10.46
C TYR A 272 -3.81 -2.48 9.56
N VAL A 273 -3.99 -1.28 10.11
CA VAL A 273 -4.60 -0.12 9.43
C VAL A 273 -3.56 0.98 9.27
N CYS A 274 -3.39 1.45 8.03
CA CYS A 274 -2.54 2.59 7.69
C CYS A 274 -3.29 3.90 7.92
N ASP A 275 -2.99 4.60 8.98
CA ASP A 275 -3.44 5.96 9.23
C ASP A 275 -2.35 6.93 8.74
N ARG A 276 -2.35 7.16 7.40
CA ARG A 276 -1.20 7.65 6.64
C ARG A 276 -0.65 8.97 7.16
N VAL A 277 -1.48 10.01 7.24
CA VAL A 277 -1.06 11.37 7.63
C VAL A 277 -0.85 11.51 9.14
N ASN A 278 -1.32 10.56 9.95
CA ASN A 278 -0.96 10.48 11.35
C ASN A 278 0.35 9.70 11.59
N ASP A 279 1.06 9.29 10.53
CA ASP A 279 2.32 8.54 10.59
C ASP A 279 2.23 7.28 11.44
N ARG A 280 1.07 6.61 11.49
CA ARG A 280 0.87 5.49 12.40
C ARG A 280 0.22 4.28 11.76
N ILE A 281 0.52 3.13 12.36
CA ILE A 281 -0.21 1.89 12.15
C ILE A 281 -1.03 1.65 13.40
N GLN A 282 -2.34 1.42 13.25
CA GLN A 282 -3.17 0.89 14.32
C GLN A 282 -3.54 -0.55 14.04
N VAL A 283 -3.51 -1.39 15.08
CA VAL A 283 -3.81 -2.83 15.00
C VAL A 283 -5.10 -3.10 15.74
N PHE A 284 -5.97 -3.88 15.12
CA PHE A 284 -7.29 -4.23 15.62
C PHE A 284 -7.54 -5.74 15.56
N HIS A 285 -8.48 -6.21 16.35
CA HIS A 285 -9.19 -7.46 16.03
C HIS A 285 -10.17 -7.24 14.86
N PRO A 286 -10.62 -8.31 14.18
CA PRO A 286 -11.54 -8.20 13.05
C PRO A 286 -12.88 -7.53 13.36
N ASP A 287 -13.27 -7.49 14.63
CA ASP A 287 -14.49 -6.83 15.11
C ASP A 287 -14.34 -5.31 15.32
N GLY A 288 -13.13 -4.76 15.16
CA GLY A 288 -12.79 -3.35 15.37
C GLY A 288 -12.26 -3.04 16.78
N THR A 289 -12.08 -4.04 17.65
CA THR A 289 -11.47 -3.85 18.96
C THR A 289 -9.99 -3.48 18.80
N PHE A 290 -9.60 -2.32 19.31
CA PHE A 290 -8.23 -1.81 19.27
C PHE A 290 -7.28 -2.67 20.10
N VAL A 291 -6.08 -2.95 19.54
CA VAL A 291 -5.04 -3.75 20.21
C VAL A 291 -3.84 -2.88 20.56
N LYS A 292 -3.23 -2.23 19.58
CA LYS A 292 -2.01 -1.41 19.75
C LYS A 292 -1.79 -0.48 18.58
N GLU A 293 -0.85 0.45 18.75
CA GLU A 293 -0.38 1.30 17.67
C GLU A 293 1.13 1.52 17.73
N ALA A 294 1.70 1.94 16.61
CA ALA A 294 3.05 2.48 16.55
C ALA A 294 3.13 3.57 15.48
N PHE A 295 4.03 4.53 15.70
CA PHE A 295 4.35 5.60 14.76
C PHE A 295 5.57 5.20 13.94
N ILE A 296 5.49 5.41 12.64
CA ILE A 296 6.58 5.19 11.70
C ILE A 296 7.03 6.57 11.19
N GLU A 297 8.30 6.94 11.42
CA GLU A 297 8.83 8.27 11.05
C GLU A 297 7.91 9.44 11.49
N LYS A 298 7.50 9.43 12.74
CA LYS A 298 6.48 10.33 13.35
C LYS A 298 6.65 11.81 13.03
N GLN A 299 7.84 12.25 12.61
CA GLN A 299 8.13 13.64 12.28
C GLN A 299 7.84 13.98 10.82
N THR A 300 7.33 13.02 10.02
CA THR A 300 6.97 13.25 8.63
C THR A 300 5.75 14.19 8.55
N LEU A 301 5.86 15.20 7.71
CA LEU A 301 4.75 16.10 7.40
C LEU A 301 4.22 15.79 5.99
N GLY A 302 3.36 16.65 5.43
CA GLY A 302 2.84 16.47 4.08
C GLY A 302 1.86 15.29 4.00
N SER A 303 2.17 14.32 3.16
CA SER A 303 1.27 13.17 2.94
C SER A 303 1.47 12.03 3.93
N GLY A 304 2.37 12.18 4.92
CA GLY A 304 2.63 11.17 5.94
C GLY A 304 3.43 9.96 5.46
N SER A 305 3.82 9.08 6.38
CA SER A 305 4.82 8.02 6.16
C SER A 305 4.22 6.63 5.92
N VAL A 306 2.99 6.35 6.32
CA VAL A 306 2.41 4.99 6.28
C VAL A 306 1.44 4.84 5.12
N TRP A 307 2.02 4.66 3.90
CA TRP A 307 1.19 4.63 2.69
C TRP A 307 0.58 3.26 2.44
N ASP A 308 1.33 2.18 2.54
CA ASP A 308 0.82 0.83 2.35
C ASP A 308 1.68 -0.18 3.11
N ILE A 309 1.15 -1.38 3.34
CA ILE A 309 1.86 -2.46 4.01
C ILE A 309 1.74 -3.77 3.27
N ALA A 310 2.77 -4.63 3.46
CA ALA A 310 2.72 -6.03 3.12
C ALA A 310 3.39 -6.87 4.22
N PHE A 311 2.90 -8.08 4.43
CA PHE A 311 3.51 -9.01 5.38
C PHE A 311 4.61 -9.84 4.72
N SER A 312 5.61 -10.24 5.51
CA SER A 312 6.55 -11.27 5.06
C SER A 312 5.84 -12.60 4.86
N HIS A 313 6.33 -13.42 3.93
CA HIS A 313 5.66 -14.66 3.52
C HIS A 313 5.98 -15.85 4.45
N ASP A 314 6.83 -15.69 5.46
CA ASP A 314 7.04 -16.74 6.46
C ASP A 314 5.73 -17.04 7.24
N PRO A 315 5.51 -18.28 7.71
CA PRO A 315 4.25 -18.67 8.35
C PRO A 315 3.82 -17.78 9.52
N GLY A 316 4.79 -17.22 10.24
CA GLY A 316 4.53 -16.29 11.36
C GLY A 316 4.37 -14.85 10.93
N GLN A 317 4.58 -14.53 9.65
CA GLN A 317 4.59 -13.14 9.14
C GLN A 317 5.40 -12.22 10.05
N LYS A 318 6.64 -12.63 10.33
CA LYS A 318 7.50 -11.99 11.33
C LYS A 318 7.77 -10.53 11.03
N PHE A 319 7.81 -10.17 9.75
CA PHE A 319 8.11 -8.82 9.32
C PHE A 319 6.90 -8.18 8.64
N LEU A 320 6.80 -6.88 8.83
CA LEU A 320 5.88 -5.99 8.14
C LEU A 320 6.70 -5.02 7.30
N TYR A 321 6.39 -4.91 6.02
CA TYR A 321 6.98 -3.95 5.10
C TYR A 321 6.06 -2.75 4.97
N VAL A 322 6.58 -1.55 5.16
CA VAL A 322 5.80 -0.31 5.09
C VAL A 322 6.34 0.55 3.95
N ALA A 323 5.53 0.79 2.95
CA ALA A 323 5.83 1.77 1.90
C ALA A 323 5.64 3.18 2.47
N ASP A 324 6.68 4.00 2.38
CA ASP A 324 6.70 5.38 2.82
C ASP A 324 6.96 6.29 1.61
N GLY A 325 5.88 6.78 1.01
CA GLY A 325 5.93 7.56 -0.22
C GLY A 325 6.33 9.02 -0.03
N GLU A 326 6.32 9.52 1.19
CA GLU A 326 6.81 10.88 1.49
C GLU A 326 8.33 10.89 1.67
N ASN A 327 8.90 9.83 2.27
CA ASN A 327 10.34 9.70 2.49
C ASN A 327 11.03 8.80 1.44
N ASP A 328 10.29 8.31 0.44
CA ASP A 328 10.79 7.49 -0.67
C ASP A 328 11.61 6.26 -0.21
N ARG A 329 11.01 5.44 0.68
CA ARG A 329 11.64 4.24 1.22
C ARG A 329 10.64 3.16 1.61
N VAL A 330 11.16 1.97 1.88
CA VAL A 330 10.42 0.88 2.49
C VAL A 330 11.03 0.58 3.86
N HIS A 331 10.21 0.61 4.92
CA HIS A 331 10.61 0.19 6.25
C HIS A 331 10.41 -1.31 6.43
N ILE A 332 11.38 -1.97 7.06
CA ILE A 332 11.29 -3.36 7.52
C ILE A 332 11.05 -3.32 9.01
N VAL A 333 9.87 -3.73 9.42
CA VAL A 333 9.36 -3.61 10.78
C VAL A 333 9.24 -5.00 11.40
N ASP A 334 9.65 -5.19 12.64
CA ASP A 334 9.26 -6.37 13.42
C ASP A 334 7.75 -6.29 13.72
N ARG A 335 6.97 -7.24 13.21
CA ARG A 335 5.52 -7.18 13.29
C ARG A 335 4.99 -7.28 14.72
N ALA A 336 5.68 -8.03 15.58
CA ALA A 336 5.24 -8.25 16.95
C ALA A 336 5.38 -6.99 17.81
N SER A 337 6.50 -6.28 17.70
CA SER A 337 6.76 -5.04 18.44
C SER A 337 6.33 -3.76 17.71
N LEU A 338 6.19 -3.82 16.38
CA LEU A 338 6.05 -2.68 15.46
C LEU A 338 7.28 -1.75 15.45
N GLU A 339 8.43 -2.27 15.85
CA GLU A 339 9.69 -1.54 15.81
C GLU A 339 10.31 -1.59 14.40
N VAL A 340 10.74 -0.45 13.87
CA VAL A 340 11.48 -0.37 12.61
C VAL A 340 12.88 -0.93 12.82
N LEU A 341 13.18 -2.05 12.18
CA LEU A 341 14.49 -2.70 12.25
C LEU A 341 15.50 -2.03 11.32
N THR A 342 15.08 -1.75 10.10
CA THR A 342 15.91 -1.12 9.05
C THR A 342 15.03 -0.63 7.92
N THR A 343 15.63 0.10 6.97
CA THR A 343 14.96 0.57 5.76
C THR A 343 15.76 0.24 4.52
N PHE A 344 15.14 0.35 3.35
CA PHE A 344 15.82 0.41 2.06
C PHE A 344 15.09 1.36 1.10
N GLY A 345 15.83 1.81 0.08
CA GLY A 345 15.36 2.80 -0.88
C GLY A 345 15.71 4.23 -0.45
N GLU A 346 15.80 5.09 -1.43
CA GLU A 346 16.05 6.53 -1.29
C GLU A 346 15.41 7.25 -2.47
N GLY A 347 15.22 8.56 -2.36
CA GLY A 347 14.62 9.37 -3.42
C GLY A 347 15.43 9.34 -4.71
N GLY A 348 14.81 8.97 -5.83
CA GLY A 348 15.44 8.94 -7.15
C GLY A 348 14.68 8.11 -8.18
N ARG A 349 15.30 7.85 -9.34
CA ARG A 349 14.66 7.17 -10.47
C ARG A 349 15.43 5.97 -11.00
N GLN A 350 16.57 5.65 -10.40
CA GLN A 350 17.29 4.42 -10.72
C GLN A 350 16.54 3.21 -10.15
N PRO A 351 16.73 2.00 -10.68
CA PRO A 351 16.21 0.81 -10.03
C PRO A 351 16.69 0.73 -8.57
N GLY A 352 15.77 0.47 -7.63
CA GLY A 352 16.05 0.44 -6.21
C GLY A 352 15.90 1.79 -5.49
N GLU A 353 15.76 2.89 -6.21
CA GLU A 353 15.33 4.19 -5.71
C GLU A 353 13.83 4.36 -5.91
N PHE A 354 13.21 5.35 -5.25
CA PHE A 354 11.78 5.61 -5.32
C PHE A 354 11.47 7.07 -5.67
N TYR A 355 10.32 7.26 -6.31
CA TYR A 355 9.70 8.57 -6.45
C TYR A 355 8.19 8.44 -6.23
N GLY A 356 7.76 8.65 -4.97
CA GLY A 356 6.40 8.44 -4.53
C GLY A 356 6.01 6.96 -4.52
N VAL A 357 6.78 6.11 -3.79
CA VAL A 357 6.40 4.72 -3.57
C VAL A 357 5.02 4.66 -2.92
N HIS A 358 4.07 3.95 -3.55
CA HIS A 358 2.67 4.08 -3.18
C HIS A 358 2.07 2.79 -2.62
N SER A 359 2.21 1.69 -3.32
CA SER A 359 1.65 0.40 -2.90
C SER A 359 2.73 -0.68 -2.87
N ILE A 360 2.53 -1.69 -2.04
CA ILE A 360 3.48 -2.78 -1.82
C ILE A 360 2.74 -4.11 -1.71
N ALA A 361 3.31 -5.16 -2.31
CA ALA A 361 2.83 -6.53 -2.20
C ALA A 361 4.01 -7.50 -2.09
N THR A 362 3.74 -8.72 -1.61
CA THR A 362 4.70 -9.82 -1.57
C THR A 362 4.16 -11.04 -2.30
N ASP A 363 5.04 -11.79 -2.97
CA ASP A 363 4.73 -13.09 -3.55
C ASP A 363 5.05 -14.25 -2.59
N SER A 364 4.76 -15.49 -2.99
CA SER A 364 5.02 -16.70 -2.19
C SER A 364 6.50 -16.97 -1.92
N LYS A 365 7.40 -16.39 -2.70
CA LYS A 365 8.87 -16.49 -2.54
C LYS A 365 9.42 -15.41 -1.61
N GLY A 366 8.57 -14.50 -1.14
CA GLY A 366 8.94 -13.38 -0.29
C GLY A 366 9.55 -12.20 -1.05
N ASN A 367 9.47 -12.16 -2.37
CA ASN A 367 9.85 -10.98 -3.14
C ASN A 367 8.86 -9.84 -2.86
N ILE A 368 9.36 -8.62 -2.93
CA ILE A 368 8.55 -7.41 -2.80
C ILE A 368 8.31 -6.80 -4.19
N TYR A 369 7.10 -6.33 -4.40
CA TYR A 369 6.71 -5.52 -5.55
C TYR A 369 6.18 -4.18 -5.05
N THR A 370 6.66 -3.09 -5.65
CA THR A 370 6.23 -1.73 -5.32
C THR A 370 5.74 -1.01 -6.55
N THR A 371 4.77 -0.12 -6.38
CA THR A 371 4.32 0.80 -7.43
C THR A 371 4.57 2.23 -7.01
N GLU A 372 4.73 3.11 -7.99
CA GLU A 372 5.03 4.51 -7.76
C GLU A 372 4.00 5.41 -8.44
N THR A 373 3.49 6.34 -7.64
CA THR A 373 2.56 7.40 -8.07
C THR A 373 3.33 8.62 -8.61
N TYR A 374 2.63 9.73 -8.76
CA TYR A 374 3.17 10.99 -9.28
C TYR A 374 3.96 10.76 -10.58
N ARG A 375 5.22 11.17 -10.63
CA ARG A 375 6.10 11.02 -11.80
C ARG A 375 7.00 9.78 -11.74
N GLY A 376 6.82 8.91 -10.72
CA GLY A 376 7.46 7.61 -10.65
C GLY A 376 6.96 6.68 -11.76
N GLN A 377 5.64 6.53 -11.87
CA GLN A 377 4.93 5.87 -12.98
C GLN A 377 5.50 4.49 -13.34
N ARG A 378 5.85 3.70 -12.35
CA ARG A 378 6.48 2.39 -12.56
C ARG A 378 6.08 1.37 -11.52
N VAL A 379 6.44 0.12 -11.80
CA VAL A 379 6.44 -0.99 -10.85
C VAL A 379 7.84 -1.57 -10.77
N GLN A 380 8.30 -1.95 -9.57
CA GLN A 380 9.61 -2.55 -9.35
C GLN A 380 9.48 -3.87 -8.59
N ARG A 381 10.39 -4.82 -8.85
CA ARG A 381 10.57 -6.07 -8.09
C ARG A 381 11.85 -6.01 -7.27
N PHE A 382 11.76 -6.48 -6.02
CA PHE A 382 12.88 -6.66 -5.10
C PHE A 382 12.94 -8.13 -4.69
N VAL A 383 13.97 -8.82 -5.15
CA VAL A 383 14.15 -10.24 -4.93
C VAL A 383 14.64 -10.51 -3.52
N TYR A 384 13.94 -11.35 -2.78
CA TYR A 384 14.32 -11.75 -1.43
C TYR A 384 15.61 -12.56 -1.41
N LYS A 385 16.57 -12.17 -0.58
CA LYS A 385 17.91 -12.79 -0.48
C LYS A 385 18.16 -13.45 0.88
N GLY A 386 17.11 -13.72 1.64
CA GLY A 386 17.22 -14.29 2.97
C GLY A 386 17.39 -13.23 4.07
N LEU A 387 17.65 -13.70 5.28
CA LEU A 387 17.90 -12.85 6.45
C LEU A 387 19.38 -12.52 6.59
N ALA A 388 19.68 -11.30 6.99
CA ALA A 388 21.03 -10.86 7.31
C ALA A 388 21.04 -9.98 8.58
N PRO A 389 22.18 -9.87 9.27
CA PRO A 389 22.30 -8.97 10.41
C PRO A 389 22.02 -7.53 10.03
N VAL A 390 21.26 -6.84 10.87
CA VAL A 390 21.03 -5.39 10.74
C VAL A 390 22.32 -4.68 11.17
N THR A 391 22.93 -3.95 10.24
CA THR A 391 24.18 -3.23 10.46
C THR A 391 24.01 -1.71 10.43
N SER A 392 22.88 -1.23 9.91
CA SER A 392 22.53 0.20 9.83
C SER A 392 21.03 0.40 9.77
N LYS A 393 20.57 1.62 10.07
CA LYS A 393 19.17 2.01 9.88
C LYS A 393 18.74 1.88 8.42
N ASP A 394 19.60 2.23 7.49
CA ASP A 394 19.40 2.08 6.05
C ASP A 394 20.37 1.04 5.52
N GLN A 395 19.83 -0.09 5.09
CA GLN A 395 20.63 -1.20 4.55
C GLN A 395 20.73 -1.21 3.04
N ARG A 396 20.28 -0.23 2.33
CA ARG A 396 20.26 -0.15 0.86
C ARG A 396 19.95 -1.49 0.16
N VAL A 397 19.35 -1.46 -0.99
CA VAL A 397 19.14 -2.68 -1.80
C VAL A 397 20.46 -3.24 -2.33
N LEU A 398 20.50 -4.55 -2.55
CA LEU A 398 21.58 -5.17 -3.30
C LEU A 398 21.35 -4.96 -4.80
N TRP A 399 22.45 -4.88 -5.56
CA TRP A 399 22.40 -4.87 -7.01
C TRP A 399 22.88 -6.20 -7.57
N PRO A 400 22.33 -6.69 -8.70
CA PRO A 400 22.80 -7.91 -9.34
C PRO A 400 24.29 -7.81 -9.64
N ARG A 401 25.04 -8.81 -9.19
CA ARG A 401 26.47 -8.89 -9.54
C ARG A 401 26.60 -9.30 -11.00
N LYS A 402 27.46 -8.62 -11.77
CA LYS A 402 27.84 -9.12 -13.09
C LYS A 402 28.41 -10.53 -12.92
N THR A 403 27.73 -11.54 -13.45
CA THR A 403 28.34 -12.86 -13.66
C THR A 403 29.48 -12.65 -14.65
N LYS A 404 30.71 -12.99 -14.21
CA LYS A 404 31.88 -12.96 -15.08
C LYS A 404 31.76 -14.05 -16.13
#